data_0d91927ebac889a75435ad10bdf9d2e1
#
_entry.id   0d91927ebac889a75435ad10bdf9d2e1
#
_cell.length_a   1.000
_cell.length_b   1.000
_cell.length_c   1.000
_cell.angle_alpha   90.00
_cell.angle_beta   90.00
_cell.angle_gamma   90.00
#
_symmetry.space_group_name_H-M   'P 1'
#
loop_
_entity.id
_entity.type
_entity.pdbx_description
1 polymer ?
#
loop_
_entity_poly.entity_id
_entity_poly.type
_entity_poly.pdbx_seq_one_letter_code
_entity_poly.pdbx_strand_id
1 'polypeptide(L)'
;MTLVDIVKEFENIASKQPNINHVGNGDIYTLNSLPNIDYSVFFVTQTNHQQSENTITYNLVLYYIDRLLQDNSNTLEVQSTAILMLGNIINIFNQLNPDAQIDYDVNYTTFTHKFNDYCAGAWADITITTDNELGICGY
;
A
#
# COMPACT_ATOMS: atom_id res chain seq x y z
N MET A 1 -5.02 16.17 5.27
CA MET A 1 -4.18 15.03 5.64
C MET A 1 -2.76 15.24 5.15
N THR A 2 -1.80 14.96 6.00
CA THR A 2 -0.40 14.96 5.60
C THR A 2 0.01 13.59 5.08
N LEU A 3 1.21 13.50 4.50
CA LEU A 3 1.74 12.20 4.05
C LEU A 3 1.82 11.21 5.21
N VAL A 4 2.25 11.67 6.38
CA VAL A 4 2.33 10.81 7.58
C VAL A 4 0.93 10.28 7.94
N ASP A 5 -0.08 11.14 7.92
CA ASP A 5 -1.45 10.74 8.22
C ASP A 5 -1.95 9.66 7.25
N ILE A 6 -1.66 9.84 5.98
CA ILE A 6 -2.08 8.89 4.94
C ILE A 6 -1.42 7.53 5.15
N VAL A 7 -0.10 7.51 5.35
CA VAL A 7 0.65 6.26 5.55
C VAL A 7 0.17 5.55 6.80
N LYS A 8 0.00 6.28 7.91
CA LYS A 8 -0.48 5.69 9.17
C LYS A 8 -1.90 5.16 9.05
N GLU A 9 -2.77 5.83 8.30
CA GLU A 9 -4.13 5.36 8.08
C GLU A 9 -4.13 4.03 7.33
N PHE A 10 -3.33 3.89 6.26
CA PHE A 10 -3.21 2.63 5.54
C PHE A 10 -2.65 1.53 6.44
N GLU A 11 -1.63 1.83 7.23
CA GLU A 11 -1.06 0.86 8.16
C GLU A 11 -2.09 0.42 9.21
N ASN A 12 -2.87 1.37 9.72
CA ASN A 12 -3.91 1.07 10.71
C ASN A 12 -5.00 0.19 10.12
N ILE A 13 -5.48 0.52 8.92
CA ILE A 13 -6.49 -0.29 8.22
C ILE A 13 -5.96 -1.70 7.98
N ALA A 14 -4.74 -1.82 7.47
CA ALA A 14 -4.13 -3.10 7.16
C ALA A 14 -3.93 -3.95 8.43
N SER A 15 -3.51 -3.34 9.53
CA SER A 15 -3.27 -4.06 10.79
C SER A 15 -4.51 -4.70 11.35
N LYS A 16 -5.69 -4.21 11.00
CA LYS A 16 -6.97 -4.76 11.45
C LYS A 16 -7.46 -5.91 10.58
N GLN A 17 -6.79 -6.18 9.46
CA GLN A 17 -7.18 -7.28 8.58
C GLN A 17 -6.63 -8.58 9.14
N PRO A 18 -7.48 -9.63 9.29
CA PRO A 18 -7.05 -10.87 9.96
C PRO A 18 -5.99 -11.64 9.19
N ASN A 19 -5.87 -11.39 7.89
CA ASN A 19 -4.93 -12.11 7.03
C ASN A 19 -3.57 -11.42 6.90
N ILE A 20 -3.39 -10.25 7.53
CA ILE A 20 -2.13 -9.50 7.43
C ILE A 20 -1.40 -9.61 8.76
N ASN A 21 -0.18 -10.13 8.73
CA ASN A 21 0.62 -10.41 9.93
C ASN A 21 1.75 -9.40 10.15
N HIS A 22 2.15 -8.66 9.12
CA HIS A 22 3.19 -7.65 9.24
C HIS A 22 2.82 -6.43 8.41
N VAL A 23 3.02 -5.24 8.97
CA VAL A 23 2.71 -3.96 8.32
C VAL A 23 3.93 -3.06 8.42
N GLY A 24 4.27 -2.39 7.32
CA GLY A 24 5.41 -1.48 7.32
C GLY A 24 5.30 -0.42 6.24
N ASN A 25 6.29 0.48 6.23
CA ASN A 25 6.41 1.53 5.23
C ASN A 25 7.88 1.85 4.96
N GLY A 26 8.13 2.58 3.87
CA GLY A 26 9.47 2.99 3.48
C GLY A 26 9.91 2.33 2.19
N ASP A 27 11.21 2.04 2.07
CA ASP A 27 11.75 1.33 0.92
C ASP A 27 11.39 -0.14 1.02
N ILE A 28 10.72 -0.68 -0.01
CA ILE A 28 10.26 -2.06 0.01
C ILE A 28 11.41 -3.06 0.18
N TYR A 29 12.60 -2.73 -0.31
CA TYR A 29 13.75 -3.63 -0.21
C TYR A 29 14.30 -3.75 1.21
N THR A 30 13.86 -2.92 2.15
CA THR A 30 14.21 -3.11 3.56
C THR A 30 13.65 -4.41 4.11
N LEU A 31 12.61 -4.97 3.50
CA LEU A 31 12.09 -6.28 3.89
C LEU A 31 13.14 -7.39 3.77
N ASN A 32 14.06 -7.26 2.81
CA ASN A 32 15.12 -8.25 2.61
C ASN A 32 16.11 -8.31 3.76
N SER A 33 16.22 -7.25 4.54
CA SER A 33 17.16 -7.17 5.67
C SER A 33 16.52 -7.56 7.00
N LEU A 34 15.21 -7.76 7.04
CA LEU A 34 14.53 -8.12 8.28
C LEU A 34 14.55 -9.62 8.49
N PRO A 35 15.04 -10.11 9.64
CA PRO A 35 14.96 -11.52 9.96
C PRO A 35 13.53 -11.88 10.43
N ASN A 36 13.08 -13.07 10.10
CA ASN A 36 11.85 -13.65 10.63
C ASN A 36 10.59 -12.82 10.38
N ILE A 37 10.40 -12.38 9.13
CA ILE A 37 9.17 -11.68 8.75
C ILE A 37 7.99 -12.65 8.81
N ASP A 38 6.91 -12.22 9.45
CA ASP A 38 5.65 -12.95 9.45
C ASP A 38 4.86 -12.59 8.19
N TYR A 39 4.77 -13.52 7.25
CA TYR A 39 3.92 -13.33 6.07
C TYR A 39 2.46 -13.63 6.47
N SER A 40 1.48 -13.01 5.91
CA SER A 40 1.57 -12.05 4.80
C SER A 40 1.92 -10.64 5.27
N VAL A 41 2.42 -9.84 4.35
CA VAL A 41 2.93 -8.49 4.63
C VAL A 41 2.16 -7.46 3.80
N PHE A 42 1.76 -6.38 4.45
CA PHE A 42 1.31 -5.15 3.77
C PHE A 42 2.38 -4.08 3.94
N PHE A 43 2.74 -3.41 2.87
CA PHE A 43 3.81 -2.42 2.90
C PHE A 43 3.45 -1.22 2.05
N VAL A 44 3.75 -0.01 2.54
CA VAL A 44 3.49 1.24 1.82
C VAL A 44 4.82 1.88 1.44
N THR A 45 4.99 2.17 0.16
CA THR A 45 6.14 2.91 -0.34
C THR A 45 5.67 4.22 -0.95
N GLN A 46 6.28 5.32 -0.55
CA GLN A 46 6.01 6.60 -1.21
C GLN A 46 6.92 6.75 -2.43
N THR A 47 6.42 7.41 -3.45
CA THR A 47 7.19 7.66 -4.67
C THR A 47 7.46 9.16 -4.83
N ASN A 48 6.59 9.87 -5.53
CA ASN A 48 6.75 11.30 -5.72
C ASN A 48 5.43 12.02 -5.46
N HIS A 49 5.52 13.30 -5.16
CA HIS A 49 4.37 14.09 -4.77
C HIS A 49 4.38 15.42 -5.51
N GLN A 50 3.22 16.00 -5.68
CA GLN A 50 3.08 17.26 -6.41
C GLN A 50 2.16 18.20 -5.64
N GLN A 51 2.56 19.46 -5.55
CA GLN A 51 1.73 20.51 -4.98
C GLN A 51 1.21 21.39 -6.11
N SER A 52 -0.09 21.62 -6.11
CA SER A 52 -0.76 22.60 -6.94
C SER A 52 -1.25 23.74 -6.06
N GLU A 53 -1.87 24.75 -6.65
CA GLU A 53 -2.32 25.93 -5.91
C GLU A 53 -3.27 25.57 -4.76
N ASN A 54 -4.20 24.66 -5.02
CA ASN A 54 -5.25 24.32 -4.06
C ASN A 54 -5.18 22.89 -3.56
N THR A 55 -4.29 22.07 -4.10
CA THR A 55 -4.25 20.64 -3.78
C THR A 55 -2.83 20.13 -3.64
N ILE A 56 -2.69 19.03 -2.90
CA ILE A 56 -1.46 18.25 -2.87
C ILE A 56 -1.81 16.83 -3.33
N THR A 57 -1.01 16.31 -4.26
CA THR A 57 -1.18 14.96 -4.79
C THR A 57 -0.04 14.08 -4.31
N TYR A 58 -0.39 12.96 -3.68
CA TYR A 58 0.56 11.98 -3.19
C TYR A 58 0.49 10.72 -4.03
N ASN A 59 1.64 10.24 -4.50
CA ASN A 59 1.74 8.97 -5.21
C ASN A 59 2.37 7.92 -4.32
N LEU A 60 1.67 6.82 -4.14
CA LEU A 60 2.07 5.74 -3.25
C LEU A 60 1.94 4.41 -3.95
N VAL A 61 2.71 3.43 -3.48
CA VAL A 61 2.59 2.04 -3.91
C VAL A 61 2.26 1.20 -2.69
N LEU A 62 1.19 0.44 -2.78
CA LEU A 62 0.76 -0.48 -1.73
C LEU A 62 1.10 -1.90 -2.16
N TYR A 63 1.81 -2.62 -1.30
CA TYR A 63 2.23 -4.02 -1.56
C TYR A 63 1.48 -4.97 -0.66
N TYR A 64 1.07 -6.10 -1.22
CA TYR A 64 0.68 -7.28 -0.45
C TYR A 64 1.55 -8.45 -0.89
N ILE A 65 2.23 -9.08 0.07
CA ILE A 65 3.24 -10.11 -0.20
C ILE A 65 2.97 -11.31 0.69
N ASP A 66 2.98 -12.50 0.12
CA ASP A 66 2.81 -13.73 0.87
C ASP A 66 3.78 -14.81 0.36
N ARG A 67 4.00 -15.83 1.17
CA ARG A 67 4.90 -16.92 0.83
C ARG A 67 4.29 -17.86 -0.20
N LEU A 68 5.15 -18.37 -1.07
CA LEU A 68 4.79 -19.43 -1.99
C LEU A 68 5.07 -20.81 -1.39
N LEU A 69 4.31 -21.79 -1.80
CA LEU A 69 4.63 -23.18 -1.56
C LEU A 69 5.82 -23.58 -2.42
N GLN A 70 6.54 -24.63 -2.02
CA GLN A 70 7.80 -25.02 -2.69
C GLN A 70 7.61 -25.32 -4.17
N ASP A 71 6.44 -25.82 -4.57
CA ASP A 71 6.13 -26.17 -5.96
C ASP A 71 5.48 -25.03 -6.75
N ASN A 72 5.37 -23.83 -6.16
CA ASN A 72 4.69 -22.67 -6.75
C ASN A 72 3.21 -22.90 -7.06
N SER A 73 2.58 -23.92 -6.50
CA SER A 73 1.21 -24.26 -6.85
C SER A 73 0.20 -23.20 -6.41
N ASN A 74 0.54 -22.35 -5.43
CA ASN A 74 -0.35 -21.32 -4.91
C ASN A 74 -0.10 -19.92 -5.47
N THR A 75 0.72 -19.79 -6.51
CA THR A 75 1.09 -18.46 -7.05
C THR A 75 -0.13 -17.64 -7.45
N LEU A 76 -1.02 -18.23 -8.25
CA LEU A 76 -2.21 -17.52 -8.72
C LEU A 76 -3.14 -17.16 -7.57
N GLU A 77 -3.29 -18.04 -6.59
CA GLU A 77 -4.13 -17.79 -5.43
C GLU A 77 -3.58 -16.63 -4.60
N VAL A 78 -2.27 -16.59 -4.39
CA VAL A 78 -1.62 -15.50 -3.64
C VAL A 78 -1.81 -14.18 -4.37
N GLN A 79 -1.60 -14.16 -5.68
CA GLN A 79 -1.76 -12.93 -6.48
C GLN A 79 -3.21 -12.45 -6.49
N SER A 80 -4.16 -13.37 -6.61
CA SER A 80 -5.59 -13.04 -6.57
C SER A 80 -5.99 -12.46 -5.21
N THR A 81 -5.54 -13.10 -4.13
CA THR A 81 -5.79 -12.62 -2.77
C THR A 81 -5.17 -11.24 -2.56
N ALA A 82 -3.97 -11.01 -3.10
CA ALA A 82 -3.29 -9.72 -2.99
C ALA A 82 -4.12 -8.61 -3.61
N ILE A 83 -4.65 -8.80 -4.79
CA ILE A 83 -5.50 -7.81 -5.46
C ILE A 83 -6.76 -7.52 -4.63
N LEU A 84 -7.42 -8.57 -4.14
CA LEU A 84 -8.63 -8.41 -3.33
C LEU A 84 -8.35 -7.68 -2.02
N MET A 85 -7.26 -8.01 -1.35
CA MET A 85 -6.90 -7.37 -0.08
C MET A 85 -6.55 -5.90 -0.27
N LEU A 86 -5.75 -5.59 -1.29
CA LEU A 86 -5.40 -4.21 -1.60
C LEU A 86 -6.63 -3.40 -1.97
N GLY A 87 -7.52 -3.95 -2.78
CA GLY A 87 -8.77 -3.29 -3.15
C GLY A 87 -9.66 -3.02 -1.95
N ASN A 88 -9.76 -3.97 -1.04
CA ASN A 88 -10.53 -3.81 0.18
C ASN A 88 -9.96 -2.70 1.07
N ILE A 89 -8.65 -2.67 1.25
CA ILE A 89 -7.99 -1.63 2.05
C ILE A 89 -8.20 -0.25 1.43
N ILE A 90 -8.10 -0.13 0.11
CA ILE A 90 -8.35 1.11 -0.61
C ILE A 90 -9.80 1.58 -0.40
N ASN A 91 -10.76 0.67 -0.50
CA ASN A 91 -12.16 1.00 -0.30
C ASN A 91 -12.45 1.47 1.13
N ILE A 92 -11.84 0.83 2.11
CA ILE A 92 -11.99 1.24 3.52
C ILE A 92 -11.40 2.64 3.72
N PHE A 93 -10.22 2.88 3.16
CA PHE A 93 -9.61 4.21 3.24
C PHE A 93 -10.53 5.29 2.66
N ASN A 94 -11.11 5.04 1.49
CA ASN A 94 -12.03 5.99 0.86
C ASN A 94 -13.25 6.29 1.72
N GLN A 95 -13.80 5.28 2.37
CA GLN A 95 -14.97 5.44 3.25
C GLN A 95 -14.65 6.25 4.50
N LEU A 96 -13.46 6.05 5.07
CA LEU A 96 -13.06 6.71 6.31
C LEU A 96 -12.52 8.12 6.09
N ASN A 97 -12.06 8.43 4.89
CA ASN A 97 -11.37 9.69 4.59
C ASN A 97 -11.98 10.37 3.36
N PRO A 98 -13.19 10.93 3.48
CA PRO A 98 -13.87 11.53 2.32
C PRO A 98 -13.16 12.75 1.74
N ASP A 99 -12.29 13.41 2.53
CA ASP A 99 -11.53 14.57 2.06
C ASP A 99 -10.25 14.22 1.35
N ALA A 100 -9.83 12.96 1.39
CA ALA A 100 -8.66 12.45 0.68
C ALA A 100 -9.13 11.52 -0.43
N GLN A 101 -9.08 11.99 -1.67
CA GLN A 101 -9.64 11.26 -2.81
C GLN A 101 -8.60 10.40 -3.48
N ILE A 102 -8.85 9.10 -3.56
CA ILE A 102 -8.05 8.20 -4.38
C ILE A 102 -8.63 8.20 -5.80
N ASP A 103 -7.76 8.30 -6.81
CA ASP A 103 -8.21 8.23 -8.20
C ASP A 103 -8.92 6.90 -8.46
N TYR A 104 -9.93 6.94 -9.33
CA TYR A 104 -10.74 5.75 -9.65
C TYR A 104 -9.92 4.66 -10.32
N ASP A 105 -8.93 5.05 -11.12
CA ASP A 105 -8.13 4.09 -11.88
C ASP A 105 -6.94 3.64 -11.06
N VAL A 106 -7.07 2.48 -10.44
CA VAL A 106 -6.00 1.86 -9.67
C VAL A 106 -5.41 0.73 -10.49
N ASN A 107 -4.12 0.78 -10.75
CA ASN A 107 -3.42 -0.25 -11.51
C ASN A 107 -2.77 -1.24 -10.55
N TYR A 108 -3.07 -2.52 -10.76
CA TYR A 108 -2.47 -3.61 -10.00
C TYR A 108 -1.44 -4.33 -10.87
N THR A 109 -0.29 -4.62 -10.29
CA THR A 109 0.76 -5.40 -10.93
C THR A 109 1.06 -6.61 -10.04
N THR A 110 0.98 -7.80 -10.60
CA THR A 110 1.35 -9.03 -9.88
C THR A 110 2.82 -9.31 -10.07
N PHE A 111 3.42 -9.99 -9.10
CA PHE A 111 4.83 -10.36 -9.16
C PHE A 111 5.07 -11.72 -8.52
N THR A 112 6.23 -12.31 -8.82
CA THR A 112 6.69 -13.58 -8.27
C THR A 112 8.18 -13.48 -8.03
N HIS A 113 8.66 -13.97 -6.88
CA HIS A 113 10.09 -14.06 -6.55
C HIS A 113 10.85 -12.73 -6.67
N LYS A 114 10.19 -11.62 -6.33
CA LYS A 114 10.80 -10.29 -6.46
C LYS A 114 11.81 -9.99 -5.34
N PHE A 115 11.62 -10.61 -4.18
CA PHE A 115 12.44 -10.37 -2.99
C PHE A 115 13.26 -11.61 -2.67
N ASN A 116 14.13 -11.52 -1.63
CA ASN A 116 15.01 -12.63 -1.25
C ASN A 116 14.26 -13.89 -0.84
N ASP A 117 13.04 -13.70 -0.29
CA ASP A 117 12.21 -14.82 0.11
C ASP A 117 11.40 -15.36 -1.07
N TYR A 118 10.99 -16.61 -0.92
CA TYR A 118 10.15 -17.29 -1.90
C TYR A 118 8.72 -16.79 -1.74
N CYS A 119 8.37 -15.73 -2.44
CA CYS A 119 7.10 -15.04 -2.23
C CYS A 119 6.53 -14.51 -3.54
N ALA A 120 5.25 -14.17 -3.49
CA ALA A 120 4.52 -13.55 -4.58
C ALA A 120 3.50 -12.58 -4.00
N GLY A 121 2.88 -11.82 -4.87
CA GLY A 121 1.84 -10.89 -4.45
C GLY A 121 1.49 -9.92 -5.55
N ALA A 122 1.10 -8.73 -5.14
CA ALA A 122 0.77 -7.64 -6.06
C ALA A 122 1.07 -6.32 -5.41
N TRP A 123 1.21 -5.28 -6.23
CA TRP A 123 1.20 -3.92 -5.73
C TRP A 123 0.16 -3.09 -6.48
N ALA A 124 -0.33 -2.06 -5.81
CA ALA A 124 -1.26 -1.09 -6.37
C ALA A 124 -0.59 0.27 -6.42
N ASP A 125 -0.59 0.87 -7.59
CA ASP A 125 -0.17 2.26 -7.76
C ASP A 125 -1.37 3.16 -7.51
N ILE A 126 -1.31 3.99 -6.48
CA ILE A 126 -2.43 4.88 -6.14
C ILE A 126 -1.99 6.34 -6.13
N THR A 127 -2.95 7.20 -6.41
CA THR A 127 -2.79 8.65 -6.36
C THR A 127 -3.85 9.22 -5.45
N ILE A 128 -3.43 9.96 -4.43
CA ILE A 128 -4.34 10.57 -3.46
C ILE A 128 -4.22 12.08 -3.57
N THR A 129 -5.35 12.74 -3.74
CA THR A 129 -5.42 14.21 -3.80
C THR A 129 -6.11 14.75 -2.56
N THR A 130 -5.45 15.69 -1.90
CA THR A 130 -5.98 16.37 -0.72
C THR A 130 -5.92 17.88 -0.92
N ASP A 131 -6.68 18.62 -0.11
CA ASP A 131 -6.62 20.08 -0.13
C ASP A 131 -5.28 20.57 0.41
N ASN A 132 -4.76 21.62 -0.19
CA ASN A 132 -3.54 22.28 0.26
C ASN A 132 -3.87 23.28 1.37
N GLU A 133 -4.04 22.78 2.58
CA GLU A 133 -4.43 23.59 3.74
C GLU A 133 -3.37 24.61 4.12
N LEU A 134 -2.10 24.27 3.94
CA LEU A 134 -0.98 25.14 4.32
C LEU A 134 -0.88 26.38 3.42
N GLY A 135 -1.34 26.28 2.18
CA GLY A 135 -1.29 27.42 1.24
C GLY A 135 -2.25 28.54 1.57
N ILE A 136 -3.24 28.29 2.41
CA ILE A 136 -4.31 29.26 2.71
C ILE A 136 -4.08 29.94 4.05
N CYS A 137 -3.61 29.22 5.02
CA CYS A 137 -3.55 29.68 6.42
C CYS A 137 -2.14 29.76 6.98
N GLY A 138 -1.13 29.65 6.16
CA GLY A 138 0.25 29.56 6.63
C GLY A 138 0.90 30.87 7.07
N TYR A 139 0.22 31.93 6.89
CA TYR A 139 0.81 33.26 7.11
C TYR A 139 -0.17 34.25 7.63
#